data_0b7f8c4ebe126502e255d9221b59cd0c
#
_entry.id   0b7f8c4ebe126502e255d9221b59cd0c
#
_cell.length_a   1.000
_cell.length_b   1.000
_cell.length_c   1.000
_cell.angle_alpha   90.00
_cell.angle_beta   90.00
_cell.angle_gamma   90.00
#
_symmetry.space_group_name_H-M   'P 1'
#
loop_
_entity.id
_entity.type
_entity.pdbx_description
1 polymer ?
#
loop_
_entity_poly.entity_id
_entity_poly.type
_entity_poly.pdbx_seq_one_letter_code
_entity_poly.pdbx_strand_id
1 'polypeptide(L)'
;DEKDSGNEKEEDKSGSSDEKKAADSEEAEQEDDDQEAEDVQKVAVLLPDEEEWSRDAEAFESSLEEDGYEPVICYAQGDISRQVLQIRDMLEEQVAAFIIAPVDSYGRPDVLEDVREADIPVFSYEDLIMDTNAVNYYTAYGGRLVGHQIGDEIVKRQELDQARENKESRTIEFFMGSLDDSQALFVYNGIMEVLQPYLDDGTLICPSGKISFDDTGLLRWSGSLAANRLEEILDGFYEEGEAPDVICTGFDEAALQIETVLDEHGIHSGTEAWPMITGVGCDAEAVKTIASGRMEFSIFMDPRTTAEECENMVDAYLIQEEDSEAEDPEVNDYESYDTGVKIVGAYLCEAQ
;
A
#
# COMPACT_ATOMS: atom_id res chain seq x y z
N ASP A 1 8.61 61.80 37.85
CA ASP A 1 9.94 62.26 38.32
C ASP A 1 10.97 61.63 37.44
N GLU A 2 11.35 62.36 36.49
CA GLU A 2 12.56 63.18 36.37
C GLU A 2 13.80 62.36 36.13
N LYS A 3 14.26 62.53 34.95
CA LYS A 3 15.38 63.38 34.44
C LYS A 3 16.62 62.50 34.23
N ASP A 4 17.45 62.67 33.32
CA ASP A 4 17.75 63.62 32.26
C ASP A 4 19.21 63.39 31.82
N SER A 5 19.45 63.64 30.58
CA SER A 5 20.65 64.20 29.95
C SER A 5 21.96 63.40 30.05
N GLY A 6 22.76 63.30 29.07
CA GLY A 6 23.07 64.12 27.91
C GLY A 6 24.56 63.99 27.58
N ASN A 7 24.76 64.03 26.36
CA ASN A 7 25.71 64.89 25.63
C ASN A 7 27.20 64.58 25.50
N GLU A 8 27.57 64.46 24.26
CA GLU A 8 28.57 65.29 23.50
C GLU A 8 30.04 65.05 23.84
N LYS A 9 30.91 64.96 22.95
CA LYS A 9 31.38 65.57 21.73
C LYS A 9 32.84 65.13 21.42
N GLU A 10 33.09 65.04 20.17
CA GLU A 10 34.03 65.74 19.27
C GLU A 10 35.51 65.40 19.31
N GLU A 11 35.92 65.13 18.10
CA GLU A 11 37.01 65.73 17.29
C GLU A 11 38.46 65.40 17.69
N ASP A 12 39.39 65.24 16.84
CA ASP A 12 39.77 65.82 15.55
C ASP A 12 41.09 65.17 15.04
N LYS A 13 41.21 65.12 13.72
CA LYS A 13 42.33 65.42 12.84
C LYS A 13 43.67 64.68 12.85
N SER A 14 43.94 64.24 11.71
CA SER A 14 44.90 64.65 10.65
C SER A 14 46.19 63.86 10.65
N GLY A 15 46.60 63.41 9.49
CA GLY A 15 47.43 63.96 8.50
C GLY A 15 48.20 62.92 7.71
N SER A 16 47.98 62.97 6.43
CA SER A 16 48.92 63.07 5.31
C SER A 16 50.23 62.27 5.35
N SER A 17 50.48 61.44 4.35
CA SER A 17 51.16 61.79 3.08
C SER A 17 51.61 60.55 2.29
N ASP A 18 51.30 60.63 1.04
CA ASP A 18 51.90 60.08 -0.17
C ASP A 18 53.13 59.14 -0.05
N GLU A 19 53.01 57.99 -0.77
CA GLU A 19 53.95 57.77 -1.90
C GLU A 19 53.48 56.60 -2.80
N LYS A 20 53.48 56.90 -4.09
CA LYS A 20 53.27 56.02 -5.24
C LYS A 20 54.29 54.90 -5.30
N LYS A 21 53.88 53.70 -5.67
CA LYS A 21 54.51 52.93 -6.76
C LYS A 21 53.54 51.98 -7.46
N ALA A 22 53.65 52.06 -8.76
CA ALA A 22 52.84 51.35 -9.74
C ALA A 22 53.29 49.91 -9.96
N ALA A 23 52.36 49.21 -10.65
CA ALA A 23 52.47 47.98 -11.44
C ALA A 23 52.37 46.65 -10.65
N ASP A 24 51.42 45.80 -10.84
CA ASP A 24 51.22 44.99 -12.03
C ASP A 24 49.84 44.41 -12.02
N SER A 25 49.17 44.41 -13.17
CA SER A 25 47.87 43.81 -13.46
C SER A 25 48.05 42.32 -13.58
N GLU A 26 47.46 41.56 -12.67
CA GLU A 26 46.95 40.20 -12.93
C GLU A 26 45.44 40.25 -12.75
N GLU A 27 44.72 40.30 -13.87
CA GLU A 27 43.32 39.96 -13.98
C GLU A 27 43.21 38.48 -13.59
N ALA A 28 42.77 38.22 -12.36
CA ALA A 28 42.18 36.97 -12.02
C ALA A 28 40.74 37.00 -12.59
N GLU A 29 40.55 36.29 -13.69
CA GLU A 29 39.25 35.88 -14.15
C GLU A 29 38.61 35.10 -12.96
N GLN A 30 37.66 35.73 -12.27
CA GLN A 30 36.64 35.03 -11.52
C GLN A 30 35.76 34.34 -12.59
N GLU A 31 36.02 33.06 -12.78
CA GLU A 31 34.98 32.18 -13.30
C GLU A 31 33.82 32.27 -12.29
N ASP A 32 32.77 33.01 -12.70
CA ASP A 32 31.45 32.89 -12.12
C ASP A 32 31.02 31.43 -12.41
N ASP A 33 31.22 30.56 -11.43
CA ASP A 33 30.60 29.25 -11.36
C ASP A 33 29.14 29.49 -10.96
N ASP A 34 28.34 30.08 -11.88
CA ASP A 34 26.91 30.01 -11.88
C ASP A 34 26.54 28.55 -12.22
N GLN A 35 26.75 27.64 -11.26
CA GLN A 35 25.94 26.45 -11.20
C GLN A 35 24.51 26.97 -10.97
N GLU A 36 23.73 27.03 -12.04
CA GLU A 36 22.29 27.04 -11.93
C GLU A 36 21.95 25.86 -11.02
N ALA A 37 21.50 26.12 -9.81
CA ALA A 37 20.91 25.08 -8.97
C ALA A 37 19.76 24.51 -9.82
N GLU A 38 19.90 23.30 -10.31
CA GLU A 38 18.82 22.57 -10.94
C GLU A 38 17.65 22.62 -9.96
N ASP A 39 16.54 23.20 -10.40
CA ASP A 39 15.35 23.38 -9.57
C ASP A 39 14.80 21.98 -9.32
N VAL A 40 15.00 21.45 -8.11
CA VAL A 40 14.59 20.09 -7.75
C VAL A 40 13.10 19.95 -7.98
N GLN A 41 12.70 19.00 -8.81
CA GLN A 41 11.30 18.77 -9.14
C GLN A 41 10.55 18.20 -7.93
N LYS A 42 9.38 18.76 -7.62
CA LYS A 42 8.52 18.31 -6.53
C LYS A 42 7.55 17.24 -7.01
N VAL A 43 7.40 16.18 -6.25
CA VAL A 43 6.37 15.14 -6.46
C VAL A 43 5.40 15.14 -5.28
N ALA A 44 4.12 15.39 -5.55
CA ALA A 44 3.08 15.38 -4.52
C ALA A 44 2.62 13.96 -4.24
N VAL A 45 2.68 13.53 -2.97
CA VAL A 45 2.17 12.23 -2.50
C VAL A 45 1.02 12.47 -1.55
N LEU A 46 -0.20 12.19 -2.00
CA LEU A 46 -1.44 12.48 -1.29
C LEU A 46 -2.07 11.20 -0.77
N LEU A 47 -2.03 11.01 0.55
CA LEU A 47 -2.44 9.79 1.24
C LEU A 47 -3.71 10.02 2.09
N PRO A 48 -4.54 8.97 2.32
CA PRO A 48 -5.78 9.10 3.10
C PRO A 48 -5.57 9.55 4.54
N ASP A 49 -4.68 8.90 5.28
CA ASP A 49 -4.36 9.27 6.67
C ASP A 49 -2.94 8.82 7.07
N GLU A 50 -2.46 9.33 8.20
CA GLU A 50 -1.10 9.07 8.67
C GLU A 50 -0.96 7.71 9.38
N GLU A 51 -2.00 7.25 10.05
CA GLU A 51 -1.93 6.05 10.90
C GLU A 51 -1.74 4.78 10.05
N GLU A 52 -2.52 4.64 8.98
CA GLU A 52 -2.46 3.47 8.10
C GLU A 52 -1.35 3.59 7.05
N TRP A 53 -1.06 4.81 6.56
CA TRP A 53 -0.22 5.07 5.40
C TRP A 53 1.20 5.58 5.72
N SER A 54 1.62 5.54 6.99
CA SER A 54 2.96 6.01 7.39
C SER A 54 4.10 5.23 6.72
N ARG A 55 3.93 3.93 6.50
CA ARG A 55 4.95 3.09 5.86
C ARG A 55 5.11 3.37 4.37
N ASP A 56 3.98 3.65 3.70
CA ASP A 56 3.96 4.06 2.31
C ASP A 56 4.62 5.43 2.14
N ALA A 57 4.28 6.36 3.03
CA ALA A 57 4.90 7.68 3.05
C ALA A 57 6.42 7.62 3.23
N GLU A 58 6.91 6.83 4.22
CA GLU A 58 8.35 6.61 4.44
C GLU A 58 9.03 5.98 3.21
N ALA A 59 8.33 5.07 2.53
CA ALA A 59 8.84 4.44 1.32
C ALA A 59 8.95 5.45 0.17
N PHE A 60 7.91 6.25 -0.08
CA PHE A 60 7.94 7.31 -1.10
C PHE A 60 8.96 8.40 -0.79
N GLU A 61 9.05 8.83 0.47
CA GLU A 61 10.06 9.81 0.88
C GLU A 61 11.47 9.31 0.55
N SER A 62 11.77 8.05 0.88
CA SER A 62 13.07 7.45 0.64
C SER A 62 13.38 7.26 -0.84
N SER A 63 12.44 6.71 -1.64
CA SER A 63 12.70 6.42 -3.06
C SER A 63 12.77 7.69 -3.91
N LEU A 64 11.86 8.64 -3.71
CA LEU A 64 11.86 9.90 -4.44
C LEU A 64 13.10 10.76 -4.15
N GLU A 65 13.55 10.80 -2.88
CA GLU A 65 14.80 11.50 -2.53
C GLU A 65 16.04 10.83 -3.14
N GLU A 66 16.06 9.48 -3.25
CA GLU A 66 17.16 8.73 -3.86
C GLU A 66 17.30 9.07 -5.35
N ASP A 67 16.21 9.29 -6.06
CA ASP A 67 16.18 9.66 -7.47
C ASP A 67 16.20 11.19 -7.71
N GLY A 68 16.34 11.97 -6.66
CA GLY A 68 16.63 13.41 -6.72
C GLY A 68 15.41 14.30 -6.77
N TYR A 69 14.22 13.79 -6.48
CA TYR A 69 12.98 14.56 -6.35
C TYR A 69 12.77 15.10 -4.92
N GLU A 70 11.94 16.13 -4.78
CA GLU A 70 11.46 16.64 -3.49
C GLU A 70 10.05 16.08 -3.22
N PRO A 71 9.87 15.06 -2.33
CA PRO A 71 8.56 14.54 -1.99
C PRO A 71 7.78 15.51 -1.14
N VAL A 72 6.50 15.77 -1.50
CA VAL A 72 5.56 16.57 -0.72
C VAL A 72 4.45 15.66 -0.21
N ILE A 73 4.65 15.11 1.00
CA ILE A 73 3.70 14.17 1.61
C ILE A 73 2.55 14.93 2.29
N CYS A 74 1.31 14.58 1.93
CA CYS A 74 0.10 15.17 2.51
C CYS A 74 -0.89 14.10 2.95
N TYR A 75 -1.48 14.26 4.13
CA TYR A 75 -2.52 13.37 4.67
C TYR A 75 -3.87 14.06 4.71
N ALA A 76 -4.87 13.44 4.10
CA ALA A 76 -6.23 13.96 4.02
C ALA A 76 -7.04 13.75 5.32
N GLN A 77 -6.59 12.89 6.23
CA GLN A 77 -7.28 12.50 7.47
C GLN A 77 -8.69 11.93 7.22
N GLY A 78 -8.82 11.11 6.17
CA GLY A 78 -10.10 10.51 5.77
C GLY A 78 -11.11 11.50 5.20
N ASP A 79 -10.74 12.77 4.92
CA ASP A 79 -11.63 13.82 4.42
C ASP A 79 -11.37 14.09 2.93
N ILE A 80 -12.35 13.72 2.08
CA ILE A 80 -12.32 13.96 0.64
C ILE A 80 -12.13 15.44 0.31
N SER A 81 -12.81 16.34 1.04
CA SER A 81 -12.74 17.79 0.78
C SER A 81 -11.33 18.31 1.05
N ARG A 82 -10.65 17.75 2.06
CA ARG A 82 -9.27 18.09 2.38
C ARG A 82 -8.32 17.60 1.29
N GLN A 83 -8.51 16.37 0.79
CA GLN A 83 -7.69 15.86 -0.32
C GLN A 83 -7.87 16.70 -1.59
N VAL A 84 -9.09 17.17 -1.88
CA VAL A 84 -9.35 18.10 -3.01
C VAL A 84 -8.61 19.42 -2.84
N LEU A 85 -8.55 19.98 -1.62
CA LEU A 85 -7.78 21.18 -1.35
C LEU A 85 -6.28 20.96 -1.52
N GLN A 86 -5.75 19.83 -1.04
CA GLN A 86 -4.34 19.46 -1.21
C GLN A 86 -3.96 19.33 -2.70
N ILE A 87 -4.82 18.73 -3.52
CA ILE A 87 -4.60 18.67 -4.98
C ILE A 87 -4.49 20.10 -5.56
N ARG A 88 -5.37 21.03 -5.16
CA ARG A 88 -5.33 22.43 -5.64
C ARG A 88 -4.08 23.16 -5.17
N ASP A 89 -3.69 22.98 -3.92
CA ASP A 89 -2.49 23.61 -3.37
C ASP A 89 -1.24 23.13 -4.13
N MET A 90 -1.13 21.83 -4.41
CA MET A 90 -0.02 21.25 -5.17
C MET A 90 -0.04 21.65 -6.65
N LEU A 91 -1.22 21.83 -7.23
CA LEU A 91 -1.37 22.37 -8.58
C LEU A 91 -0.87 23.82 -8.67
N GLU A 92 -1.15 24.65 -7.65
CA GLU A 92 -0.62 26.00 -7.54
C GLU A 92 0.91 26.03 -7.34
N GLU A 93 1.45 25.04 -6.64
CA GLU A 93 2.90 24.85 -6.48
C GLU A 93 3.60 24.30 -7.71
N GLN A 94 2.87 23.91 -8.74
CA GLN A 94 3.38 23.38 -10.00
C GLN A 94 4.27 22.14 -9.79
N VAL A 95 3.78 21.17 -9.03
CA VAL A 95 4.48 19.89 -8.85
C VAL A 95 4.65 19.17 -10.19
N ALA A 96 5.72 18.37 -10.32
CA ALA A 96 6.01 17.63 -11.53
C ALA A 96 5.08 16.42 -11.74
N ALA A 97 4.61 15.81 -10.65
CA ALA A 97 3.70 14.66 -10.69
C ALA A 97 2.84 14.58 -9.43
N PHE A 98 1.70 13.90 -9.54
CA PHE A 98 0.84 13.51 -8.43
C PHE A 98 0.84 12.00 -8.26
N ILE A 99 1.13 11.54 -7.05
CA ILE A 99 0.84 10.18 -6.56
C ILE A 99 -0.34 10.31 -5.60
N ILE A 100 -1.47 9.66 -5.89
CA ILE A 100 -2.70 9.80 -5.11
C ILE A 100 -3.25 8.44 -4.71
N ALA A 101 -3.19 8.13 -3.40
CA ALA A 101 -4.05 7.13 -2.80
C ALA A 101 -5.38 7.81 -2.46
N PRO A 102 -6.49 7.44 -3.09
CA PRO A 102 -7.72 8.19 -2.93
C PRO A 102 -8.42 7.86 -1.59
N VAL A 103 -8.92 8.89 -0.91
CA VAL A 103 -9.86 8.71 0.22
C VAL A 103 -11.16 8.05 -0.23
N ASP A 104 -11.58 8.34 -1.45
CA ASP A 104 -12.75 7.75 -2.11
C ASP A 104 -12.50 7.71 -3.62
N SER A 105 -12.54 6.53 -4.20
CA SER A 105 -12.25 6.30 -5.61
C SER A 105 -13.18 7.05 -6.59
N TYR A 106 -14.35 7.50 -6.15
CA TYR A 106 -15.36 8.17 -7.00
C TYR A 106 -15.51 9.68 -6.75
N GLY A 107 -14.78 10.26 -5.82
CA GLY A 107 -15.13 11.54 -5.20
C GLY A 107 -14.62 12.86 -5.83
N ARG A 108 -13.92 12.90 -7.01
CA ARG A 108 -13.13 14.12 -7.34
C ARG A 108 -12.98 14.57 -8.79
N PRO A 109 -13.86 14.27 -9.73
CA PRO A 109 -13.61 14.49 -11.15
C PRO A 109 -13.21 15.94 -11.50
N ASP A 110 -13.80 16.94 -10.86
CA ASP A 110 -13.60 18.34 -11.23
C ASP A 110 -12.16 18.83 -10.99
N VAL A 111 -11.56 18.56 -9.83
CA VAL A 111 -10.19 19.00 -9.52
C VAL A 111 -9.13 18.24 -10.31
N LEU A 112 -9.38 16.98 -10.66
CA LEU A 112 -8.49 16.19 -11.51
C LEU A 112 -8.55 16.62 -12.97
N GLU A 113 -9.67 17.19 -13.43
CA GLU A 113 -9.73 17.82 -14.73
C GLU A 113 -8.83 19.06 -14.81
N ASP A 114 -8.77 19.87 -13.71
CA ASP A 114 -7.85 21.00 -13.61
C ASP A 114 -6.38 20.53 -13.70
N VAL A 115 -6.03 19.39 -13.05
CA VAL A 115 -4.69 18.77 -13.12
C VAL A 115 -4.37 18.31 -14.54
N ARG A 116 -5.31 17.65 -15.21
CA ARG A 116 -5.18 17.19 -16.59
C ARG A 116 -5.00 18.37 -17.57
N GLU A 117 -5.73 19.48 -17.37
CA GLU A 117 -5.58 20.69 -18.18
C GLU A 117 -4.23 21.38 -17.98
N ALA A 118 -3.59 21.18 -16.83
CA ALA A 118 -2.24 21.65 -16.56
C ALA A 118 -1.13 20.71 -17.10
N ASP A 119 -1.52 19.57 -17.69
CA ASP A 119 -0.60 18.56 -18.24
C ASP A 119 0.35 17.95 -17.19
N ILE A 120 -0.12 17.82 -15.95
CA ILE A 120 0.63 17.18 -14.86
C ILE A 120 0.16 15.73 -14.72
N PRO A 121 1.08 14.74 -14.73
CA PRO A 121 0.70 13.33 -14.65
C PRO A 121 0.16 12.95 -13.29
N VAL A 122 -0.84 12.03 -13.29
CA VAL A 122 -1.47 11.48 -12.10
C VAL A 122 -1.24 9.97 -12.05
N PHE A 123 -0.63 9.52 -10.97
CA PHE A 123 -0.43 8.12 -10.62
C PHE A 123 -1.38 7.75 -9.50
N SER A 124 -2.38 6.91 -9.79
CA SER A 124 -3.27 6.37 -8.76
C SER A 124 -2.55 5.25 -8.01
N TYR A 125 -2.59 5.28 -6.69
CA TYR A 125 -1.84 4.35 -5.83
C TYR A 125 -2.79 3.52 -4.96
N GLU A 126 -2.59 2.20 -4.94
CA GLU A 126 -3.37 1.16 -4.25
C GLU A 126 -4.84 1.08 -4.69
N ASP A 127 -5.57 2.18 -4.77
CA ASP A 127 -6.93 2.26 -5.27
C ASP A 127 -7.01 3.09 -6.56
N LEU A 128 -7.66 2.56 -7.58
CA LEU A 128 -7.85 3.27 -8.84
C LEU A 128 -8.90 4.37 -8.69
N ILE A 129 -8.52 5.60 -9.05
CA ILE A 129 -9.45 6.72 -9.13
C ILE A 129 -10.34 6.54 -10.36
N MET A 130 -11.65 6.49 -10.13
CA MET A 130 -12.67 6.19 -11.13
C MET A 130 -13.31 7.44 -11.72
N ASP A 131 -14.06 7.27 -12.82
CA ASP A 131 -14.86 8.30 -13.47
C ASP A 131 -14.09 9.56 -13.91
N THR A 132 -12.80 9.39 -14.27
CA THR A 132 -11.92 10.44 -14.76
C THR A 132 -10.98 9.92 -15.85
N ASN A 133 -10.54 10.82 -16.75
CA ASN A 133 -9.49 10.56 -17.73
C ASN A 133 -8.15 11.22 -17.33
N ALA A 134 -8.03 11.68 -16.09
CA ALA A 134 -6.84 12.38 -15.60
C ALA A 134 -5.77 11.41 -15.08
N VAL A 135 -6.11 10.15 -14.80
CA VAL A 135 -5.14 9.15 -14.31
C VAL A 135 -4.36 8.59 -15.47
N ASN A 136 -3.05 8.78 -15.44
CA ASN A 136 -2.12 8.25 -16.42
C ASN A 136 -1.73 6.81 -16.11
N TYR A 137 -1.42 6.53 -14.84
CA TYR A 137 -0.94 5.23 -14.38
C TYR A 137 -1.59 4.83 -13.06
N TYR A 138 -1.60 3.53 -12.81
CA TYR A 138 -2.13 2.92 -11.60
C TYR A 138 -1.20 1.83 -11.11
N THR A 139 -0.81 1.90 -9.85
CA THR A 139 0.04 0.90 -9.19
C THR A 139 -0.65 0.36 -7.94
N ALA A 140 -0.73 -0.95 -7.82
CA ALA A 140 -1.33 -1.62 -6.67
C ALA A 140 -0.82 -3.03 -6.48
N TYR A 141 -1.04 -3.61 -5.29
CA TYR A 141 -1.01 -5.04 -5.13
C TYR A 141 -2.16 -5.71 -5.89
N GLY A 142 -1.85 -6.82 -6.53
CA GLY A 142 -2.86 -7.62 -7.21
C GLY A 142 -3.69 -8.44 -6.23
N GLY A 143 -4.77 -7.92 -5.68
CA GLY A 143 -5.63 -8.68 -4.77
C GLY A 143 -6.00 -10.07 -5.31
N ARG A 144 -6.29 -10.18 -6.62
CA ARG A 144 -6.53 -11.47 -7.28
C ARG A 144 -5.30 -12.38 -7.26
N LEU A 145 -4.09 -11.85 -7.44
CA LEU A 145 -2.85 -12.63 -7.34
C LEU A 145 -2.58 -13.08 -5.90
N VAL A 146 -2.84 -12.22 -4.92
CA VAL A 146 -2.81 -12.59 -3.50
C VAL A 146 -3.78 -13.75 -3.23
N GLY A 147 -5.00 -13.66 -3.75
CA GLY A 147 -5.99 -14.74 -3.64
C GLY A 147 -5.53 -16.05 -4.29
N HIS A 148 -4.96 -16.00 -5.49
CA HIS A 148 -4.37 -17.18 -6.14
C HIS A 148 -3.27 -17.79 -5.28
N GLN A 149 -2.37 -16.99 -4.73
CA GLN A 149 -1.28 -17.47 -3.88
C GLN A 149 -1.80 -18.18 -2.63
N ILE A 150 -2.86 -17.66 -1.99
CA ILE A 150 -3.53 -18.32 -0.86
C ILE A 150 -4.13 -19.66 -1.30
N GLY A 151 -4.87 -19.68 -2.41
CA GLY A 151 -5.48 -20.87 -2.95
C GLY A 151 -4.45 -21.96 -3.30
N ASP A 152 -3.37 -21.59 -3.99
CA ASP A 152 -2.29 -22.49 -4.38
C ASP A 152 -1.57 -23.09 -3.16
N GLU A 153 -1.30 -22.29 -2.12
CA GLU A 153 -0.71 -22.79 -0.88
C GLU A 153 -1.67 -23.74 -0.11
N ILE A 154 -2.99 -23.48 -0.14
CA ILE A 154 -3.99 -24.41 0.42
C ILE A 154 -3.97 -25.72 -0.36
N VAL A 155 -4.03 -25.69 -1.69
CA VAL A 155 -3.98 -26.89 -2.56
C VAL A 155 -2.73 -27.71 -2.26
N LYS A 156 -1.58 -27.09 -2.20
CA LYS A 156 -0.29 -27.70 -1.96
C LYS A 156 -0.19 -28.33 -0.57
N ARG A 157 -0.54 -27.59 0.50
CA ARG A 157 -0.34 -28.01 1.89
C ARG A 157 -1.38 -29.03 2.34
N GLN A 158 -2.59 -28.95 1.81
CA GLN A 158 -3.65 -29.94 2.03
C GLN A 158 -3.59 -31.12 1.06
N GLU A 159 -2.60 -31.14 0.15
CA GLU A 159 -2.42 -32.20 -0.85
C GLU A 159 -3.72 -32.47 -1.62
N LEU A 160 -4.46 -31.40 -2.02
CA LEU A 160 -5.81 -31.56 -2.57
C LEU A 160 -5.87 -32.35 -3.87
N ASP A 161 -4.85 -32.29 -4.72
CA ASP A 161 -4.78 -33.12 -5.93
C ASP A 161 -4.69 -34.61 -5.58
N GLN A 162 -3.87 -34.96 -4.58
CA GLN A 162 -3.77 -36.33 -4.10
C GLN A 162 -5.04 -36.79 -3.39
N ALA A 163 -5.67 -35.92 -2.57
CA ALA A 163 -6.94 -36.20 -1.93
C ALA A 163 -8.05 -36.47 -2.98
N ARG A 164 -8.08 -35.69 -4.06
CA ARG A 164 -8.98 -35.90 -5.21
C ARG A 164 -8.79 -37.27 -5.87
N GLU A 165 -7.53 -37.63 -6.14
CA GLU A 165 -7.19 -38.95 -6.72
C GLU A 165 -7.60 -40.09 -5.81
N ASN A 166 -7.41 -39.94 -4.50
CA ASN A 166 -7.76 -40.93 -3.47
C ASN A 166 -9.24 -40.96 -3.14
N LYS A 167 -10.03 -39.99 -3.59
CA LYS A 167 -11.43 -39.75 -3.19
C LYS A 167 -11.58 -39.46 -1.69
N GLU A 168 -10.64 -38.75 -1.14
CA GLU A 168 -10.66 -38.19 0.20
C GLU A 168 -11.21 -36.78 0.14
N SER A 169 -11.80 -36.29 1.25
CA SER A 169 -12.26 -34.92 1.36
C SER A 169 -11.54 -34.18 2.47
N ARG A 170 -11.46 -32.86 2.34
CA ARG A 170 -11.01 -31.92 3.37
C ARG A 170 -12.11 -30.92 3.65
N THR A 171 -12.19 -30.42 4.87
CA THR A 171 -13.15 -29.39 5.26
C THR A 171 -12.51 -28.02 5.28
N ILE A 172 -13.27 -26.99 4.86
CA ILE A 172 -12.80 -25.61 4.81
C ILE A 172 -13.91 -24.65 5.24
N GLU A 173 -13.54 -23.60 5.98
CA GLU A 173 -14.39 -22.45 6.28
C GLU A 173 -13.71 -21.15 5.88
N PHE A 174 -14.49 -20.15 5.41
CA PHE A 174 -13.98 -18.92 4.83
C PHE A 174 -14.33 -17.69 5.68
N PHE A 175 -13.35 -16.81 5.88
CA PHE A 175 -13.46 -15.55 6.62
C PHE A 175 -12.75 -14.45 5.84
N MET A 176 -13.50 -13.78 4.96
CA MET A 176 -12.94 -12.84 4.00
C MET A 176 -12.92 -11.40 4.55
N GLY A 177 -12.29 -10.49 3.82
CA GLY A 177 -12.20 -9.08 4.17
C GLY A 177 -13.52 -8.32 4.09
N SER A 178 -13.47 -6.99 4.13
CA SER A 178 -14.66 -6.16 4.22
C SER A 178 -15.51 -6.19 2.95
N LEU A 179 -16.84 -6.24 3.12
CA LEU A 179 -17.80 -6.27 2.01
C LEU A 179 -17.86 -4.95 1.22
N ASP A 180 -17.39 -3.86 1.80
CA ASP A 180 -17.34 -2.54 1.20
C ASP A 180 -15.95 -2.20 0.60
N ASP A 181 -15.07 -3.20 0.53
CA ASP A 181 -13.73 -3.07 -0.02
C ASP A 181 -13.55 -3.93 -1.27
N SER A 182 -13.18 -3.30 -2.39
CA SER A 182 -12.97 -3.97 -3.66
C SER A 182 -11.75 -4.90 -3.66
N GLN A 183 -10.71 -4.59 -2.89
CA GLN A 183 -9.53 -5.45 -2.78
C GLN A 183 -9.88 -6.77 -2.07
N ALA A 184 -10.71 -6.71 -1.01
CA ALA A 184 -11.22 -7.91 -0.37
C ALA A 184 -11.98 -8.82 -1.35
N LEU A 185 -12.78 -8.24 -2.24
CA LEU A 185 -13.47 -8.99 -3.30
C LEU A 185 -12.50 -9.60 -4.31
N PHE A 186 -11.44 -8.89 -4.69
CA PHE A 186 -10.43 -9.42 -5.61
C PHE A 186 -9.64 -10.57 -4.98
N VAL A 187 -9.25 -10.47 -3.71
CA VAL A 187 -8.62 -11.58 -2.98
C VAL A 187 -9.55 -12.79 -2.93
N TYR A 188 -10.81 -12.62 -2.56
CA TYR A 188 -11.81 -13.68 -2.57
C TYR A 188 -11.93 -14.34 -3.95
N ASN A 189 -12.06 -13.54 -5.01
CA ASN A 189 -12.18 -14.07 -6.37
C ASN A 189 -10.96 -14.91 -6.77
N GLY A 190 -9.75 -14.43 -6.44
CA GLY A 190 -8.51 -15.18 -6.68
C GLY A 190 -8.48 -16.51 -5.94
N ILE A 191 -8.88 -16.55 -4.66
CA ILE A 191 -9.00 -17.78 -3.88
C ILE A 191 -9.99 -18.75 -4.55
N MET A 192 -11.17 -18.26 -4.95
CA MET A 192 -12.20 -19.10 -5.54
C MET A 192 -11.84 -19.61 -6.94
N GLU A 193 -11.08 -18.87 -7.74
CA GLU A 193 -10.56 -19.36 -9.03
C GLU A 193 -9.71 -20.60 -8.87
N VAL A 194 -8.99 -20.74 -7.76
CA VAL A 194 -8.17 -21.92 -7.45
C VAL A 194 -8.97 -23.01 -6.76
N LEU A 195 -9.79 -22.67 -5.75
CA LEU A 195 -10.44 -23.65 -4.89
C LEU A 195 -11.81 -24.12 -5.38
N GLN A 196 -12.51 -23.35 -6.22
CA GLN A 196 -13.85 -23.72 -6.73
C GLN A 196 -13.90 -25.11 -7.38
N PRO A 197 -12.92 -25.55 -8.21
CA PRO A 197 -12.92 -26.88 -8.77
C PRO A 197 -12.90 -28.02 -7.74
N TYR A 198 -12.30 -27.79 -6.56
CA TYR A 198 -12.25 -28.76 -5.46
C TYR A 198 -13.54 -28.75 -4.62
N LEU A 199 -14.20 -27.60 -4.53
CA LEU A 199 -15.54 -27.49 -3.92
C LEU A 199 -16.58 -28.17 -4.81
N ASP A 200 -16.51 -27.98 -6.12
CA ASP A 200 -17.48 -28.52 -7.08
C ASP A 200 -17.46 -30.04 -7.14
N ASP A 201 -16.28 -30.67 -7.01
CA ASP A 201 -16.14 -32.13 -7.05
C ASP A 201 -16.19 -32.80 -5.66
N GLY A 202 -16.27 -32.02 -4.58
CA GLY A 202 -16.41 -32.49 -3.20
C GLY A 202 -15.06 -32.93 -2.56
N THR A 203 -13.93 -32.60 -3.17
CA THR A 203 -12.62 -32.73 -2.53
C THR A 203 -12.46 -31.75 -1.38
N LEU A 204 -12.98 -30.51 -1.54
CA LEU A 204 -13.20 -29.55 -0.46
C LEU A 204 -14.70 -29.52 -0.13
N ILE A 205 -15.01 -29.50 1.15
CA ILE A 205 -16.37 -29.37 1.67
C ILE A 205 -16.40 -28.20 2.63
N CYS A 206 -17.36 -27.28 2.46
CA CYS A 206 -17.63 -26.23 3.43
C CYS A 206 -18.89 -26.62 4.22
N PRO A 207 -18.77 -27.18 5.44
CA PRO A 207 -19.90 -27.69 6.21
C PRO A 207 -20.96 -26.63 6.55
N SER A 208 -20.53 -25.37 6.79
CA SER A 208 -21.48 -24.27 7.04
C SER A 208 -22.25 -23.84 5.78
N GLY A 209 -21.76 -24.20 4.59
CA GLY A 209 -22.27 -23.73 3.31
C GLY A 209 -22.03 -22.25 3.02
N LYS A 210 -21.28 -21.53 3.87
CA LYS A 210 -20.92 -20.13 3.71
C LYS A 210 -19.74 -20.02 2.75
N ILE A 211 -20.03 -19.89 1.47
CA ILE A 211 -19.01 -19.89 0.41
C ILE A 211 -18.98 -18.54 -0.32
N SER A 212 -20.13 -17.89 -0.56
CA SER A 212 -20.16 -16.64 -1.32
C SER A 212 -19.43 -15.50 -0.59
N PHE A 213 -18.97 -14.48 -1.32
CA PHE A 213 -18.37 -13.31 -0.71
C PHE A 213 -19.31 -12.62 0.29
N ASP A 214 -20.60 -12.53 -0.04
CA ASP A 214 -21.62 -11.96 0.85
C ASP A 214 -21.77 -12.73 2.17
N ASP A 215 -21.58 -14.06 2.17
CA ASP A 215 -21.66 -14.89 3.36
C ASP A 215 -20.36 -14.90 4.18
N THR A 216 -19.21 -14.71 3.53
CA THR A 216 -17.89 -14.87 4.12
C THR A 216 -17.23 -13.54 4.48
N GLY A 217 -17.65 -12.43 3.87
CA GLY A 217 -17.11 -11.10 4.14
C GLY A 217 -17.40 -10.63 5.58
N LEU A 218 -16.45 -9.88 6.14
CA LEU A 218 -16.44 -9.37 7.50
C LEU A 218 -16.35 -7.84 7.47
N LEU A 219 -17.49 -7.19 7.64
CA LEU A 219 -17.61 -5.74 7.50
C LEU A 219 -16.56 -5.01 8.36
N ARG A 220 -15.90 -4.03 7.77
CA ARG A 220 -14.83 -3.22 8.38
C ARG A 220 -13.67 -4.06 8.93
N TRP A 221 -13.34 -5.16 8.27
CA TRP A 221 -12.20 -6.00 8.64
C TRP A 221 -12.22 -6.45 10.10
N SER A 222 -13.39 -6.76 10.64
CA SER A 222 -13.59 -7.00 12.05
C SER A 222 -13.21 -8.43 12.46
N GLY A 223 -12.11 -8.57 13.21
CA GLY A 223 -11.71 -9.84 13.83
C GLY A 223 -12.73 -10.38 14.83
N SER A 224 -13.46 -9.51 15.56
CA SER A 224 -14.52 -9.94 16.48
C SER A 224 -15.73 -10.54 15.75
N LEU A 225 -16.03 -10.08 14.52
CA LEU A 225 -17.04 -10.74 13.70
C LEU A 225 -16.57 -12.12 13.21
N ALA A 226 -15.27 -12.28 12.96
CA ALA A 226 -14.68 -13.58 12.64
C ALA A 226 -14.83 -14.55 13.81
N ALA A 227 -14.48 -14.12 15.03
CA ALA A 227 -14.63 -14.90 16.25
C ALA A 227 -16.08 -15.39 16.44
N ASN A 228 -17.05 -14.46 16.45
CA ASN A 228 -18.46 -14.80 16.62
C ASN A 228 -18.96 -15.78 15.55
N ARG A 229 -18.52 -15.57 14.29
CA ARG A 229 -18.91 -16.48 13.18
C ARG A 229 -18.30 -17.86 13.37
N LEU A 230 -17.05 -17.97 13.83
CA LEU A 230 -16.44 -19.27 14.08
C LEU A 230 -17.14 -20.02 15.22
N GLU A 231 -17.52 -19.34 16.33
CA GLU A 231 -18.33 -19.95 17.42
C GLU A 231 -19.61 -20.55 16.85
N GLU A 232 -20.36 -19.78 16.05
CA GLU A 232 -21.61 -20.26 15.42
C GLU A 232 -21.37 -21.47 14.48
N ILE A 233 -20.25 -21.49 13.76
CA ILE A 233 -19.87 -22.57 12.85
C ILE A 233 -19.50 -23.83 13.64
N LEU A 234 -18.65 -23.72 14.66
CA LEU A 234 -18.24 -24.85 15.49
C LEU A 234 -19.47 -25.48 16.18
N ASP A 235 -20.31 -24.67 16.81
CA ASP A 235 -21.50 -25.12 17.50
C ASP A 235 -22.57 -25.75 16.56
N GLY A 236 -22.61 -25.31 15.34
CA GLY A 236 -23.63 -25.72 14.38
C GLY A 236 -23.27 -26.89 13.48
N PHE A 237 -22.00 -27.08 13.18
CA PHE A 237 -21.55 -27.96 12.09
C PHE A 237 -20.43 -28.93 12.46
N TYR A 238 -19.80 -28.79 13.65
CA TYR A 238 -18.71 -29.65 14.12
C TYR A 238 -19.09 -30.30 15.46
N GLU A 239 -18.52 -31.47 15.74
CA GLU A 239 -18.66 -32.11 17.05
C GLU A 239 -17.71 -31.45 18.06
N GLU A 240 -17.99 -31.64 19.37
CA GLU A 240 -17.16 -31.09 20.43
C GLU A 240 -15.69 -31.53 20.29
N GLY A 241 -14.78 -30.56 20.17
CA GLY A 241 -13.34 -30.79 19.99
C GLY A 241 -12.91 -31.02 18.54
N GLU A 242 -13.80 -30.87 17.56
CA GLU A 242 -13.51 -30.90 16.14
C GLU A 242 -13.49 -29.50 15.53
N ALA A 243 -12.71 -29.31 14.47
CA ALA A 243 -12.62 -28.10 13.66
C ALA A 243 -12.48 -28.44 12.18
N PRO A 244 -12.66 -27.45 11.27
CA PRO A 244 -12.32 -27.68 9.85
C PRO A 244 -10.83 -27.99 9.67
N ASP A 245 -10.48 -28.69 8.58
CA ASP A 245 -9.08 -28.91 8.21
C ASP A 245 -8.40 -27.59 7.84
N VAL A 246 -9.16 -26.65 7.24
CA VAL A 246 -8.68 -25.33 6.80
C VAL A 246 -9.60 -24.21 7.26
N ILE A 247 -9.03 -23.19 7.84
CA ILE A 247 -9.65 -21.88 8.05
C ILE A 247 -8.96 -20.87 7.15
N CYS A 248 -9.62 -20.52 6.05
CA CYS A 248 -9.13 -19.57 5.07
C CYS A 248 -9.56 -18.16 5.47
N THR A 249 -8.60 -17.33 5.91
CA THR A 249 -8.86 -15.94 6.25
C THR A 249 -8.22 -14.99 5.24
N GLY A 250 -8.88 -13.84 5.03
CA GLY A 250 -8.42 -12.78 4.15
C GLY A 250 -7.63 -11.68 4.88
N PHE A 251 -7.40 -11.79 6.21
CA PHE A 251 -6.63 -10.82 6.99
C PHE A 251 -6.20 -11.40 8.35
N ASP A 252 -5.06 -10.91 8.87
CA ASP A 252 -4.41 -11.47 10.07
C ASP A 252 -5.23 -11.31 11.35
N GLU A 253 -5.93 -10.19 11.55
CA GLU A 253 -6.75 -9.99 12.75
C GLU A 253 -7.86 -11.05 12.87
N ALA A 254 -8.48 -11.46 11.77
CA ALA A 254 -9.45 -12.56 11.79
C ALA A 254 -8.78 -13.85 12.26
N ALA A 255 -7.62 -14.18 11.71
CA ALA A 255 -6.87 -15.38 12.09
C ALA A 255 -6.52 -15.40 13.58
N LEU A 256 -6.04 -14.29 14.14
CA LEU A 256 -5.69 -14.16 15.55
C LEU A 256 -6.89 -14.33 16.50
N GLN A 257 -8.04 -13.76 16.14
CA GLN A 257 -9.28 -13.93 16.93
C GLN A 257 -9.81 -15.35 16.83
N ILE A 258 -9.73 -15.96 15.67
CA ILE A 258 -10.10 -17.37 15.41
C ILE A 258 -9.25 -18.33 16.26
N GLU A 259 -7.95 -18.11 16.38
CA GLU A 259 -7.07 -18.91 17.25
C GLU A 259 -7.56 -18.90 18.72
N THR A 260 -8.04 -17.77 19.19
CA THR A 260 -8.58 -17.64 20.56
C THR A 260 -9.85 -18.46 20.73
N VAL A 261 -10.76 -18.42 19.77
CA VAL A 261 -12.02 -19.21 19.78
C VAL A 261 -11.74 -20.71 19.77
N LEU A 262 -10.78 -21.17 18.97
CA LEU A 262 -10.36 -22.57 18.93
C LEU A 262 -9.86 -23.05 20.30
N ASP A 263 -9.01 -22.27 20.97
CA ASP A 263 -8.52 -22.59 22.33
C ASP A 263 -9.67 -22.65 23.34
N GLU A 264 -10.66 -21.74 23.27
CA GLU A 264 -11.83 -21.73 24.15
C GLU A 264 -12.74 -22.93 23.92
N HIS A 265 -12.77 -23.49 22.70
CA HIS A 265 -13.47 -24.74 22.36
C HIS A 265 -12.64 -26.00 22.64
N GLY A 266 -11.49 -25.88 23.29
CA GLY A 266 -10.63 -27.00 23.64
C GLY A 266 -9.82 -27.59 22.48
N ILE A 267 -9.77 -26.89 21.36
CA ILE A 267 -8.98 -27.25 20.18
C ILE A 267 -7.65 -26.51 20.29
N HIS A 268 -6.57 -27.24 20.58
CA HIS A 268 -5.29 -26.62 20.90
C HIS A 268 -4.23 -26.86 19.82
N SER A 269 -3.41 -25.84 19.60
CA SER A 269 -2.27 -25.92 18.66
C SER A 269 -1.35 -27.10 18.99
N GLY A 270 -0.84 -27.73 17.94
CA GLY A 270 0.02 -28.93 18.04
C GLY A 270 -0.75 -30.24 18.16
N THR A 271 -2.07 -30.24 18.10
CA THR A 271 -2.93 -31.44 17.99
C THR A 271 -3.37 -31.64 16.55
N GLU A 272 -3.82 -32.86 16.21
CA GLU A 272 -4.39 -33.18 14.89
C GLU A 272 -5.68 -32.39 14.58
N ALA A 273 -6.38 -31.92 15.61
CA ALA A 273 -7.61 -31.14 15.47
C ALA A 273 -7.34 -29.64 15.16
N TRP A 274 -6.10 -29.17 15.28
CA TRP A 274 -5.76 -27.78 14.95
C TRP A 274 -5.78 -27.54 13.45
N PRO A 275 -6.60 -26.59 12.97
CA PRO A 275 -6.71 -26.33 11.55
C PRO A 275 -5.48 -25.66 10.95
N MET A 276 -5.32 -25.79 9.64
CA MET A 276 -4.49 -24.88 8.87
C MET A 276 -5.17 -23.51 8.83
N ILE A 277 -4.53 -22.47 9.35
CA ILE A 277 -5.05 -21.10 9.37
C ILE A 277 -4.19 -20.23 8.46
N THR A 278 -4.83 -19.50 7.54
CA THR A 278 -4.16 -18.56 6.64
C THR A 278 -4.34 -17.11 7.10
N GLY A 279 -3.55 -16.17 6.56
CA GLY A 279 -3.69 -14.76 6.84
C GLY A 279 -3.25 -13.88 5.66
N VAL A 280 -3.49 -12.58 5.79
CA VAL A 280 -2.98 -11.52 4.91
C VAL A 280 -2.63 -10.32 5.78
N GLY A 281 -1.45 -9.76 5.57
CA GLY A 281 -0.90 -8.62 6.32
C GLY A 281 0.51 -8.89 6.83
N CYS A 282 0.74 -10.09 7.40
CA CYS A 282 2.02 -10.49 8.03
C CYS A 282 2.48 -9.49 9.10
N ASP A 283 1.54 -9.05 9.94
CA ASP A 283 1.86 -8.15 11.03
C ASP A 283 2.69 -8.83 12.15
N ALA A 284 3.16 -8.03 13.13
CA ALA A 284 4.07 -8.54 14.17
C ALA A 284 3.46 -9.64 15.04
N GLU A 285 2.13 -9.64 15.26
CA GLU A 285 1.46 -10.71 16.03
C GLU A 285 1.26 -11.94 15.15
N ALA A 286 0.88 -11.79 13.88
CA ALA A 286 0.79 -12.90 12.92
C ALA A 286 2.14 -13.61 12.76
N VAL A 287 3.25 -12.88 12.65
CA VAL A 287 4.60 -13.48 12.61
C VAL A 287 4.89 -14.35 13.83
N LYS A 288 4.46 -13.93 15.02
CA LYS A 288 4.63 -14.73 16.26
C LYS A 288 3.80 -16.01 16.25
N THR A 289 2.55 -15.94 15.76
CA THR A 289 1.69 -17.12 15.69
C THR A 289 2.13 -18.09 14.59
N ILE A 290 2.65 -17.59 13.48
CA ILE A 290 3.31 -18.39 12.44
C ILE A 290 4.54 -19.11 13.02
N ALA A 291 5.42 -18.38 13.71
CA ALA A 291 6.62 -18.95 14.33
C ALA A 291 6.32 -20.00 15.40
N SER A 292 5.15 -19.91 16.04
CA SER A 292 4.69 -20.90 17.05
C SER A 292 3.87 -22.05 16.44
N GLY A 293 3.63 -22.06 15.12
CA GLY A 293 2.85 -23.08 14.43
C GLY A 293 1.35 -23.01 14.69
N ARG A 294 0.83 -21.84 15.07
CA ARG A 294 -0.61 -21.61 15.26
C ARG A 294 -1.27 -21.15 13.97
N MET A 295 -0.66 -20.22 13.26
CA MET A 295 -1.01 -19.84 11.89
C MET A 295 -0.03 -20.51 10.93
N GLU A 296 -0.51 -20.97 9.80
CA GLU A 296 0.32 -21.68 8.82
C GLU A 296 1.16 -20.72 7.98
N PHE A 297 0.52 -19.67 7.48
CA PHE A 297 1.16 -18.58 6.73
C PHE A 297 0.29 -17.33 6.68
N SER A 298 0.92 -16.23 6.34
CA SER A 298 0.26 -14.98 5.94
C SER A 298 0.87 -14.48 4.62
N ILE A 299 0.13 -13.68 3.88
CA ILE A 299 0.63 -13.02 2.67
C ILE A 299 1.02 -11.59 3.02
N PHE A 300 2.27 -11.23 2.79
CA PHE A 300 2.82 -9.91 3.05
C PHE A 300 2.78 -9.05 1.79
N MET A 301 2.02 -7.99 1.83
CA MET A 301 2.02 -6.91 0.86
C MET A 301 2.94 -5.81 1.40
N ASP A 302 4.18 -5.76 0.89
CA ASP A 302 5.19 -4.81 1.35
C ASP A 302 4.96 -3.44 0.71
N PRO A 303 4.53 -2.39 1.45
CA PRO A 303 4.27 -1.08 0.88
C PRO A 303 5.51 -0.46 0.21
N ARG A 304 6.72 -0.86 0.63
CA ARG A 304 7.96 -0.42 -0.02
C ARG A 304 8.04 -0.87 -1.47
N THR A 305 7.60 -2.10 -1.76
CA THR A 305 7.62 -2.62 -3.14
C THR A 305 6.63 -1.88 -4.03
N THR A 306 5.41 -1.61 -3.55
CA THR A 306 4.41 -0.88 -4.34
C THR A 306 4.82 0.58 -4.54
N ALA A 307 5.35 1.23 -3.50
CA ALA A 307 5.84 2.61 -3.57
C ALA A 307 7.03 2.74 -4.52
N GLU A 308 8.01 1.83 -4.46
CA GLU A 308 9.16 1.78 -5.36
C GLU A 308 8.72 1.58 -6.82
N GLU A 309 7.80 0.66 -7.09
CA GLU A 309 7.28 0.46 -8.45
C GLU A 309 6.45 1.66 -8.96
N CYS A 310 5.71 2.34 -8.08
CA CYS A 310 5.00 3.57 -8.44
C CYS A 310 5.99 4.71 -8.75
N GLU A 311 7.02 4.85 -7.93
CA GLU A 311 8.07 5.85 -8.11
C GLU A 311 8.87 5.61 -9.39
N ASN A 312 9.29 4.36 -9.68
CA ASN A 312 9.93 4.00 -10.95
C ASN A 312 9.10 4.41 -12.18
N MET A 313 7.76 4.34 -12.08
CA MET A 313 6.88 4.81 -13.17
C MET A 313 6.85 6.35 -13.26
N VAL A 314 6.92 7.05 -12.13
CA VAL A 314 7.01 8.52 -12.08
C VAL A 314 8.32 8.96 -12.72
N ASP A 315 9.44 8.38 -12.30
CA ASP A 315 10.77 8.69 -12.81
C ASP A 315 10.87 8.44 -14.32
N ALA A 316 10.46 7.26 -14.77
CA ALA A 316 10.43 6.94 -16.20
C ALA A 316 9.57 7.91 -17.01
N TYR A 317 8.40 8.33 -16.49
CA TYR A 317 7.54 9.30 -17.16
C TYR A 317 8.21 10.69 -17.24
N LEU A 318 8.76 11.19 -16.15
CA LEU A 318 9.38 12.51 -16.10
C LEU A 318 10.65 12.56 -16.95
N ILE A 319 11.45 11.49 -16.99
CA ILE A 319 12.62 11.38 -17.88
C ILE A 319 12.18 11.40 -19.35
N GLN A 320 11.09 10.69 -19.71
CA GLN A 320 10.59 10.66 -21.09
C GLN A 320 10.08 12.03 -21.56
N GLU A 321 9.47 12.82 -20.66
CA GLU A 321 9.08 14.21 -20.98
C GLU A 321 10.28 15.10 -21.32
N GLU A 322 11.42 14.84 -20.70
CA GLU A 322 12.67 15.56 -20.96
C GLU A 322 13.44 14.98 -22.16
N ASP A 323 13.46 13.67 -22.32
CA ASP A 323 14.10 12.92 -23.40
C ASP A 323 13.14 11.94 -24.07
N SER A 324 12.57 12.32 -25.17
CA SER A 324 11.61 11.52 -25.94
C SER A 324 12.18 10.22 -26.54
N GLU A 325 13.48 9.95 -26.38
CA GLU A 325 14.13 8.67 -26.74
C GLU A 325 14.21 7.70 -25.54
N ALA A 326 13.86 8.16 -24.32
CA ALA A 326 13.77 7.30 -23.13
C ALA A 326 12.62 6.29 -23.24
N GLU A 327 12.70 5.21 -22.47
CA GLU A 327 11.68 4.17 -22.45
C GLU A 327 10.44 4.63 -21.66
N ASP A 328 9.26 4.25 -22.15
CA ASP A 328 7.99 4.47 -21.43
C ASP A 328 7.99 3.70 -20.08
N PRO A 329 7.20 4.16 -19.09
CA PRO A 329 6.99 3.43 -17.86
C PRO A 329 6.59 1.97 -18.10
N GLU A 330 7.22 1.02 -17.36
CA GLU A 330 6.90 -0.39 -17.47
C GLU A 330 5.51 -0.69 -16.89
N VAL A 331 4.63 -1.22 -17.71
CA VAL A 331 3.26 -1.59 -17.32
C VAL A 331 2.98 -3.06 -17.59
N ASN A 332 2.04 -3.63 -16.84
CA ASN A 332 1.52 -4.95 -17.18
C ASN A 332 0.45 -4.82 -18.28
N ASP A 333 0.39 -5.83 -19.15
CA ASP A 333 -0.72 -5.98 -20.10
C ASP A 333 -2.03 -6.26 -19.33
N TYR A 334 -2.84 -5.23 -19.11
CA TYR A 334 -4.15 -5.35 -18.46
C TYR A 334 -5.22 -4.84 -19.41
N GLU A 335 -5.94 -5.75 -20.07
CA GLU A 335 -6.93 -5.44 -21.13
C GLU A 335 -8.14 -4.59 -20.68
N SER A 336 -8.27 -4.31 -19.37
CA SER A 336 -9.49 -3.72 -18.81
C SER A 336 -9.40 -2.21 -18.53
N TYR A 337 -8.24 -1.57 -18.67
CA TYR A 337 -8.04 -0.15 -18.34
C TYR A 337 -7.36 0.58 -19.50
N ASP A 338 -7.87 1.77 -19.84
CA ASP A 338 -7.18 2.71 -20.76
C ASP A 338 -5.96 3.39 -20.09
N THR A 339 -5.72 3.09 -18.82
CA THR A 339 -4.65 3.58 -17.94
C THR A 339 -3.53 2.55 -17.93
N GLY A 340 -2.27 2.97 -17.93
CA GLY A 340 -1.14 2.07 -17.70
C GLY A 340 -1.22 1.46 -16.28
N VAL A 341 -1.14 0.14 -16.16
CA VAL A 341 -1.33 -0.57 -14.88
C VAL A 341 -0.10 -1.38 -14.52
N LYS A 342 0.43 -1.16 -13.32
CA LYS A 342 1.47 -2.00 -12.70
C LYS A 342 0.91 -2.74 -11.50
N ILE A 343 0.80 -4.05 -11.60
CA ILE A 343 0.35 -4.92 -10.51
C ILE A 343 1.56 -5.60 -9.89
N VAL A 344 1.70 -5.42 -8.58
CA VAL A 344 2.81 -5.94 -7.79
C VAL A 344 2.44 -7.25 -7.13
N GLY A 345 3.37 -8.21 -7.13
CA GLY A 345 3.21 -9.49 -6.43
C GLY A 345 3.51 -9.38 -4.93
N ALA A 346 2.87 -10.21 -4.13
CA ALA A 346 3.05 -10.25 -2.67
C ALA A 346 4.01 -11.38 -2.24
N TYR A 347 4.40 -11.37 -0.97
CA TYR A 347 5.36 -12.31 -0.40
C TYR A 347 4.68 -13.30 0.55
N LEU A 348 5.12 -14.57 0.52
CA LEU A 348 4.69 -15.58 1.48
C LEU A 348 5.49 -15.44 2.78
N CYS A 349 4.78 -15.23 3.89
CA CYS A 349 5.30 -15.21 5.24
C CYS A 349 4.97 -16.54 5.91
N GLU A 350 5.97 -17.37 6.14
CA GLU A 350 5.83 -18.70 6.73
C GLU A 350 6.95 -19.03 7.72
N ALA A 351 6.78 -20.04 8.57
CA ALA A 351 7.83 -20.53 9.44
C ALA A 351 8.95 -21.18 8.61
N GLN A 352 10.22 -20.85 8.94
CA GLN A 352 11.41 -21.43 8.31
C GLN A 352 11.80 -22.77 8.92
#